data_732a28da811a0fc943e4409c165b3beb
#
_entry.id   732a28da811a0fc943e4409c165b3beb
#
_cell.length_a   1.000
_cell.length_b   1.000
_cell.length_c   1.000
_cell.angle_alpha   90.00
_cell.angle_beta   90.00
_cell.angle_gamma   90.00
#
_symmetry.space_group_name_H-M   'P 1'
#
loop_
_entity.id
_entity.type
_entity.pdbx_description
1 polymer ?
#
loop_
_entity_poly.entity_id
_entity_poly.type
_entity_poly.pdbx_seq_one_letter_code
_entity_poly.pdbx_strand_id
1 'polypeptide(L)'
;GRRVEAAFGAGLGASGAGALLLGATDRAIDLVGRFAGCFRDHRRQDLIEHAIGTLVGQRVFGMALGYEDLNDHDELRHDPLMAVLSGKLAARRENCAPVAGKSTLNRLELSREEPSRYHKIAYDAAAIEALPVTLFLEAHQRPPRQIILDLDATDDPLHGHQEGRFFHGYYDCYCYLPLYVFCGRHLLAARLRPSDIDASAGSVEEVARIVRQIRARWPFVRILLRADSGFAREALMAWCEQN
;
A
#
# COMPACT_ATOMS: atom_id res chain seq x y z
N GLY A 1 12.73 17.70 19.83
CA GLY A 1 11.70 16.69 19.69
C GLY A 1 10.55 17.00 20.61
N ARG A 2 9.31 17.09 20.08
CA ARG A 2 8.12 17.24 20.93
C ARG A 2 7.83 15.89 21.57
N ARG A 3 7.76 15.88 22.90
CA ARG A 3 7.39 14.70 23.68
C ARG A 3 5.88 14.52 23.58
N VAL A 4 5.41 13.36 23.15
CA VAL A 4 4.00 12.99 23.18
C VAL A 4 3.78 12.21 24.48
N GLU A 5 2.94 12.72 25.37
CA GLU A 5 2.52 12.01 26.57
C GLU A 5 1.07 11.55 26.37
N ALA A 6 0.85 10.25 26.52
CA ALA A 6 -0.50 9.69 26.59
C ALA A 6 -0.95 9.71 28.05
N ALA A 7 -2.02 10.44 28.35
CA ALA A 7 -2.63 10.48 29.67
C ALA A 7 -4.08 10.02 29.58
N PHE A 8 -4.51 9.17 30.51
CA PHE A 8 -5.89 8.78 30.67
C PHE A 8 -6.62 9.88 31.48
N GLY A 9 -7.05 10.92 30.76
CA GLY A 9 -7.81 12.01 31.35
C GLY A 9 -9.10 12.24 30.55
N ALA A 10 -10.23 12.43 31.22
CA ALA A 10 -11.52 12.65 30.62
C ALA A 10 -11.57 13.99 29.84
N GLY A 11 -11.29 13.94 28.55
CA GLY A 11 -11.41 15.06 27.62
C GLY A 11 -10.86 14.60 26.27
N LEU A 12 -11.66 14.61 25.19
CA LEU A 12 -11.32 14.16 23.85
C LEU A 12 -10.63 12.79 23.83
N GLY A 13 -11.37 11.73 24.14
CA GLY A 13 -10.86 10.36 24.10
C GLY A 13 -10.70 9.90 22.66
N ALA A 14 -9.47 9.68 22.21
CA ALA A 14 -9.21 8.93 21.00
C ALA A 14 -9.39 7.45 21.30
N SER A 15 -10.37 6.79 20.67
CA SER A 15 -10.62 5.36 20.80
C SER A 15 -9.47 4.48 20.25
N GLY A 16 -8.48 5.06 19.63
CA GLY A 16 -7.39 4.42 18.90
C GLY A 16 -6.00 4.58 19.53
N ALA A 17 -5.86 4.67 20.87
CA ALA A 17 -4.53 4.85 21.50
C ALA A 17 -3.49 3.79 21.06
N GLY A 18 -3.91 2.57 20.73
CA GLY A 18 -3.06 1.52 20.14
C GLY A 18 -2.41 1.92 18.80
N ALA A 19 -2.98 2.86 18.08
CA ALA A 19 -2.43 3.39 16.83
C ALA A 19 -1.07 4.09 17.01
N LEU A 20 -0.74 4.56 18.21
CA LEU A 20 0.59 5.10 18.51
C LEU A 20 1.69 4.05 18.31
N LEU A 21 1.39 2.77 18.49
CA LEU A 21 2.30 1.67 18.17
C LEU A 21 2.57 1.58 16.69
N LEU A 22 1.53 1.74 15.84
CA LEU A 22 1.69 1.80 14.38
C LEU A 22 2.61 2.96 13.99
N GLY A 23 2.41 4.13 14.57
CA GLY A 23 3.29 5.27 14.35
C GLY A 23 4.73 5.04 14.85
N ALA A 24 4.91 4.26 15.92
CA ALA A 24 6.25 3.85 16.38
C ALA A 24 6.90 2.87 15.40
N THR A 25 6.14 1.91 14.88
CA THR A 25 6.59 0.97 13.85
C THR A 25 6.98 1.71 12.57
N ASP A 26 6.12 2.63 12.11
CA ASP A 26 6.41 3.43 10.92
C ASP A 26 7.72 4.22 11.06
N ARG A 27 7.97 4.83 12.21
CA ARG A 27 9.25 5.53 12.48
C ARG A 27 10.47 4.61 12.39
N ALA A 28 10.31 3.31 12.61
CA ALA A 28 11.42 2.35 12.52
C ALA A 28 11.71 1.92 11.09
N ILE A 29 10.69 1.83 10.23
CA ILE A 29 10.82 1.35 8.84
C ILE A 29 10.62 2.44 7.79
N ASP A 30 10.08 3.59 8.18
CA ASP A 30 9.76 4.75 7.33
C ASP A 30 8.88 4.38 6.13
N LEU A 31 7.87 3.53 6.35
CA LEU A 31 6.96 3.09 5.29
C LEU A 31 6.21 4.28 4.66
N VAL A 32 5.64 5.14 5.50
CA VAL A 32 4.87 6.31 5.04
C VAL A 32 5.74 7.27 4.23
N GLY A 33 6.94 7.57 4.72
CA GLY A 33 7.86 8.47 4.02
C GLY A 33 8.33 7.90 2.68
N ARG A 34 8.71 6.62 2.66
CA ARG A 34 9.14 5.91 1.44
C ARG A 34 8.00 5.79 0.42
N PHE A 35 6.79 5.45 0.86
CA PHE A 35 5.63 5.37 -0.03
C PHE A 35 5.25 6.76 -0.55
N ALA A 36 5.28 7.79 0.29
CA ALA A 36 5.10 9.18 -0.17
C ALA A 36 6.14 9.60 -1.21
N GLY A 37 7.37 9.10 -1.08
CA GLY A 37 8.45 9.30 -2.06
C GLY A 37 8.19 8.71 -3.44
N CYS A 38 7.23 7.77 -3.57
CA CYS A 38 6.78 7.23 -4.85
C CYS A 38 5.84 8.20 -5.61
N PHE A 39 5.52 9.35 -5.05
CA PHE A 39 4.62 10.33 -5.66
C PHE A 39 5.35 11.63 -5.99
N ARG A 40 4.92 12.27 -7.05
CA ARG A 40 5.37 13.60 -7.48
C ARG A 40 4.22 14.59 -7.35
N ASP A 41 4.46 15.71 -6.66
CA ASP A 41 3.45 16.74 -6.38
C ASP A 41 3.60 17.92 -7.35
N HIS A 42 2.70 18.01 -8.31
CA HIS A 42 2.61 19.10 -9.29
C HIS A 42 1.61 20.18 -8.88
N ARG A 43 1.12 20.15 -7.64
CA ARG A 43 0.26 21.20 -7.10
C ARG A 43 1.11 22.47 -6.85
N ARG A 44 0.46 23.61 -6.86
CA ARG A 44 1.12 24.88 -6.48
C ARG A 44 1.48 24.83 -4.99
N GLN A 45 2.78 24.95 -4.70
CA GLN A 45 3.32 24.78 -3.35
C GLN A 45 2.76 25.78 -2.33
N ASP A 46 2.50 27.03 -2.79
CA ASP A 46 1.90 28.09 -1.97
C ASP A 46 0.44 27.78 -1.57
N LEU A 47 -0.24 26.93 -2.31
CA LEU A 47 -1.64 26.52 -2.07
C LEU A 47 -1.80 25.16 -1.39
N ILE A 48 -0.71 24.44 -1.14
CA ILE A 48 -0.79 23.12 -0.49
C ILE A 48 -1.05 23.29 1.01
N GLU A 49 -2.17 22.78 1.49
CA GLU A 49 -2.46 22.66 2.92
C GLU A 49 -1.87 21.36 3.49
N HIS A 50 -2.02 20.24 2.76
CA HIS A 50 -1.58 18.91 3.16
C HIS A 50 -0.57 18.36 2.16
N ALA A 51 0.68 18.15 2.60
CA ALA A 51 1.73 17.53 1.80
C ALA A 51 1.41 16.05 1.52
N ILE A 52 2.03 15.47 0.50
CA ILE A 52 1.82 14.05 0.13
C ILE A 52 2.10 13.12 1.32
N GLY A 53 3.18 13.33 2.08
CA GLY A 53 3.47 12.52 3.27
C GLY A 53 2.33 12.52 4.30
N THR A 54 1.69 13.68 4.51
CA THR A 54 0.50 13.77 5.39
C THR A 54 -0.67 12.99 4.82
N LEU A 55 -0.93 13.09 3.51
CA LEU A 55 -2.04 12.36 2.85
C LEU A 55 -1.83 10.85 2.88
N VAL A 56 -0.63 10.40 2.55
CA VAL A 56 -0.24 8.98 2.59
C VAL A 56 -0.35 8.45 4.02
N GLY A 57 0.24 9.15 4.99
CA GLY A 57 0.17 8.73 6.39
C GLY A 57 -1.27 8.62 6.88
N GLN A 58 -2.10 9.62 6.57
CA GLN A 58 -3.51 9.61 6.94
C GLN A 58 -4.27 8.42 6.36
N ARG A 59 -4.01 8.04 5.09
CA ARG A 59 -4.66 6.87 4.47
C ARG A 59 -4.13 5.56 5.04
N VAL A 60 -2.82 5.40 5.15
CA VAL A 60 -2.20 4.17 5.69
C VAL A 60 -2.68 3.92 7.12
N PHE A 61 -2.64 4.93 7.99
CA PHE A 61 -3.10 4.77 9.36
C PHE A 61 -4.61 4.66 9.47
N GLY A 62 -5.38 5.36 8.62
CA GLY A 62 -6.83 5.22 8.54
C GLY A 62 -7.24 3.78 8.23
N MET A 63 -6.71 3.19 7.17
CA MET A 63 -6.99 1.79 6.80
C MET A 63 -6.54 0.81 7.90
N ALA A 64 -5.37 1.01 8.49
CA ALA A 64 -4.88 0.17 9.57
C ALA A 64 -5.73 0.24 10.84
N LEU A 65 -6.52 1.28 11.00
CA LEU A 65 -7.47 1.47 12.10
C LEU A 65 -8.91 1.04 11.74
N GLY A 66 -9.13 0.56 10.52
CA GLY A 66 -10.44 0.10 10.03
C GLY A 66 -11.30 1.18 9.37
N TYR A 67 -10.73 2.35 9.08
CA TYR A 67 -11.39 3.42 8.33
C TYR A 67 -11.05 3.32 6.83
N GLU A 68 -11.74 2.43 6.16
CA GLU A 68 -11.51 2.15 4.73
C GLU A 68 -12.19 3.19 3.84
N ASP A 69 -13.36 3.68 4.24
CA ASP A 69 -14.12 4.67 3.48
C ASP A 69 -13.48 6.07 3.60
N LEU A 70 -13.34 6.74 2.46
CA LEU A 70 -12.90 8.14 2.41
C LEU A 70 -13.86 9.09 3.14
N ASN A 71 -15.14 8.75 3.24
CA ASN A 71 -16.11 9.58 3.94
C ASN A 71 -15.77 9.76 5.43
N ASP A 72 -15.21 8.75 6.07
CA ASP A 72 -14.78 8.80 7.47
C ASP A 72 -13.77 9.93 7.73
N HIS A 73 -12.99 10.26 6.72
CA HIS A 73 -11.96 11.30 6.81
C HIS A 73 -12.53 12.72 6.90
N ASP A 74 -13.81 12.94 6.66
CA ASP A 74 -14.43 14.25 6.94
C ASP A 74 -14.58 14.51 8.44
N GLU A 75 -14.63 13.46 9.26
CA GLU A 75 -14.56 13.54 10.72
C GLU A 75 -13.13 13.36 11.23
N LEU A 76 -12.42 12.33 10.76
CA LEU A 76 -11.04 12.00 11.15
C LEU A 76 -10.05 13.16 10.93
N ARG A 77 -10.35 14.10 10.03
CA ARG A 77 -9.51 15.31 9.83
C ARG A 77 -9.40 16.20 11.07
N HIS A 78 -10.29 16.02 12.03
CA HIS A 78 -10.28 16.75 13.31
C HIS A 78 -9.74 15.90 14.46
N ASP A 79 -9.44 14.60 14.23
CA ASP A 79 -8.93 13.71 15.26
C ASP A 79 -7.46 14.05 15.59
N PRO A 80 -7.15 14.38 16.86
CA PRO A 80 -5.79 14.67 17.29
C PRO A 80 -4.83 13.49 17.10
N LEU A 81 -5.32 12.25 17.24
CA LEU A 81 -4.51 11.06 17.03
C LEU A 81 -4.08 10.94 15.56
N MET A 82 -5.02 11.12 14.63
CA MET A 82 -4.72 11.12 13.20
C MET A 82 -3.73 12.24 12.83
N ALA A 83 -3.87 13.42 13.46
CA ALA A 83 -2.92 14.51 13.28
C ALA A 83 -1.50 14.15 13.75
N VAL A 84 -1.37 13.47 14.90
CA VAL A 84 -0.09 12.98 15.43
C VAL A 84 0.52 11.94 14.50
N LEU A 85 -0.26 10.94 14.09
CA LEU A 85 0.19 9.85 13.21
C LEU A 85 0.65 10.38 11.84
N SER A 86 -0.11 11.32 11.26
CA SER A 86 0.19 11.92 9.96
C SER A 86 1.25 13.03 10.02
N GLY A 87 1.81 13.30 11.21
CA GLY A 87 2.89 14.27 11.40
C GLY A 87 2.48 15.74 11.25
N LYS A 88 1.17 16.06 11.29
CA LYS A 88 0.67 17.43 11.11
C LYS A 88 -0.34 17.80 12.18
N LEU A 89 0.11 18.50 13.23
CA LEU A 89 -0.67 18.82 14.43
C LEU A 89 -1.60 20.03 14.28
N ALA A 90 -1.38 20.88 13.30
CA ALA A 90 -2.15 22.10 13.11
C ALA A 90 -2.39 22.40 11.65
N ALA A 91 -3.52 23.02 11.35
CA ALA A 91 -3.79 23.57 10.03
C ALA A 91 -2.86 24.76 9.74
N ARG A 92 -2.50 24.93 8.48
CA ARG A 92 -1.75 26.08 8.00
C ARG A 92 -2.66 27.30 7.81
N ARG A 93 -3.92 27.04 7.44
CA ARG A 93 -4.93 28.05 7.17
C ARG A 93 -6.01 28.02 8.24
N GLU A 94 -6.56 29.19 8.57
CA GLU A 94 -7.51 29.39 9.66
C GLU A 94 -8.77 28.51 9.53
N ASN A 95 -9.26 28.30 8.32
CA ASN A 95 -10.47 27.50 8.06
C ASN A 95 -10.20 26.06 7.63
N CYS A 96 -9.01 25.53 7.91
CA CYS A 96 -8.64 24.17 7.58
C CYS A 96 -8.50 23.30 8.83
N ALA A 97 -8.70 21.98 8.66
CA ALA A 97 -8.39 21.01 9.69
C ALA A 97 -6.89 20.61 9.66
N PRO A 98 -6.35 20.06 10.74
CA PRO A 98 -4.97 19.57 10.80
C PRO A 98 -4.62 18.61 9.67
N VAL A 99 -5.50 17.63 9.37
CA VAL A 99 -5.32 16.68 8.28
C VAL A 99 -6.45 16.77 7.25
N ALA A 100 -6.38 16.01 6.18
CA ALA A 100 -7.21 16.20 4.99
C ALA A 100 -8.60 15.60 5.14
N GLY A 101 -9.61 16.23 4.53
CA GLY A 101 -10.92 15.62 4.30
C GLY A 101 -10.93 14.75 3.03
N LYS A 102 -12.04 14.03 2.85
CA LYS A 102 -12.24 13.05 1.75
C LYS A 102 -11.86 13.56 0.35
N SER A 103 -12.30 14.77 0.01
CA SER A 103 -12.05 15.33 -1.33
C SER A 103 -10.57 15.53 -1.64
N THR A 104 -9.73 15.75 -0.63
CA THR A 104 -8.29 15.90 -0.81
C THR A 104 -7.61 14.54 -0.90
N LEU A 105 -8.03 13.57 -0.08
CA LEU A 105 -7.54 12.20 -0.14
C LEU A 105 -7.94 11.51 -1.44
N ASN A 106 -9.16 11.73 -1.92
CA ASN A 106 -9.60 11.21 -3.22
C ASN A 106 -8.69 11.65 -4.37
N ARG A 107 -8.10 12.85 -4.31
CA ARG A 107 -7.11 13.29 -5.32
C ARG A 107 -5.79 12.53 -5.24
N LEU A 108 -5.42 11.99 -4.08
CA LEU A 108 -4.29 11.08 -3.95
C LEU A 108 -4.64 9.72 -4.56
N GLU A 109 -5.79 9.16 -4.23
CA GLU A 109 -6.22 7.84 -4.74
C GLU A 109 -6.47 7.84 -6.25
N LEU A 110 -6.96 8.93 -6.80
CA LEU A 110 -7.12 9.12 -8.23
C LEU A 110 -5.88 9.70 -8.92
N SER A 111 -4.70 9.64 -8.29
CA SER A 111 -3.44 10.02 -8.92
C SER A 111 -3.17 9.16 -10.16
N ARG A 112 -2.33 9.65 -11.06
CA ARG A 112 -1.99 8.99 -12.33
C ARG A 112 -0.48 8.97 -12.50
N GLU A 113 0.05 8.13 -13.37
CA GLU A 113 1.48 8.10 -13.68
C GLU A 113 1.95 9.44 -14.26
N GLU A 114 1.10 10.04 -15.12
CA GLU A 114 1.38 11.35 -15.67
C GLU A 114 0.40 12.42 -15.14
N PRO A 115 0.90 13.59 -14.75
CA PRO A 115 0.06 14.66 -14.26
C PRO A 115 -0.82 15.25 -15.37
N SER A 116 -1.99 15.75 -15.00
CA SER A 116 -2.88 16.45 -15.92
C SER A 116 -3.37 17.76 -15.34
N ARG A 117 -4.21 18.48 -16.10
CA ARG A 117 -4.86 19.70 -15.59
C ARG A 117 -5.63 19.47 -14.29
N TYR A 118 -6.24 18.28 -14.13
CA TYR A 118 -7.10 17.95 -12.99
C TYR A 118 -6.41 17.02 -11.97
N HIS A 119 -5.48 16.17 -12.41
CA HIS A 119 -4.73 15.23 -11.58
C HIS A 119 -3.30 15.74 -11.45
N LYS A 120 -3.01 16.40 -10.33
CA LYS A 120 -1.72 17.06 -10.09
C LYS A 120 -0.81 16.29 -9.14
N ILE A 121 -1.25 15.15 -8.65
CA ILE A 121 -0.42 14.19 -7.94
C ILE A 121 -0.18 13.05 -8.93
N ALA A 122 1.09 12.79 -9.22
CA ALA A 122 1.51 11.68 -10.08
C ALA A 122 2.22 10.63 -9.23
N TYR A 123 2.09 9.35 -9.61
CA TYR A 123 2.80 8.27 -8.95
C TYR A 123 3.83 7.63 -9.89
N ASP A 124 4.81 6.98 -9.29
CA ASP A 124 5.80 6.14 -9.97
C ASP A 124 5.46 4.68 -9.69
N ALA A 125 4.86 3.99 -10.67
CA ALA A 125 4.43 2.61 -10.54
C ALA A 125 5.60 1.67 -10.19
N ALA A 126 6.75 1.85 -10.84
CA ALA A 126 7.93 1.02 -10.60
C ALA A 126 8.47 1.20 -9.17
N ALA A 127 8.48 2.43 -8.66
CA ALA A 127 8.88 2.70 -7.28
C ALA A 127 7.91 2.07 -6.26
N ILE A 128 6.60 2.16 -6.51
CA ILE A 128 5.57 1.52 -5.67
C ILE A 128 5.75 0.01 -5.66
N GLU A 129 5.90 -0.62 -6.83
CA GLU A 129 6.09 -2.06 -6.95
C GLU A 129 7.40 -2.56 -6.31
N ALA A 130 8.45 -1.75 -6.35
CA ALA A 130 9.74 -2.12 -5.76
C ALA A 130 9.77 -1.99 -4.23
N LEU A 131 8.96 -1.13 -3.64
CA LEU A 131 9.02 -0.80 -2.22
C LEU A 131 8.81 -2.00 -1.29
N PRO A 132 7.80 -2.88 -1.46
CA PRO A 132 7.61 -4.03 -0.60
C PRO A 132 8.82 -4.99 -0.59
N VAL A 133 9.41 -5.24 -1.76
CA VAL A 133 10.61 -6.08 -1.86
C VAL A 133 11.81 -5.41 -1.18
N THR A 134 11.95 -4.09 -1.30
CA THR A 134 13.01 -3.33 -0.61
C THR A 134 12.87 -3.48 0.90
N LEU A 135 11.68 -3.29 1.45
CA LEU A 135 11.41 -3.46 2.88
C LEU A 135 11.68 -4.88 3.36
N PHE A 136 11.29 -5.89 2.55
CA PHE A 136 11.60 -7.29 2.83
C PHE A 136 13.12 -7.54 2.92
N LEU A 137 13.88 -7.04 1.95
CA LEU A 137 15.33 -7.22 1.92
C LEU A 137 16.01 -6.55 3.12
N GLU A 138 15.54 -5.38 3.53
CA GLU A 138 16.07 -4.62 4.67
C GLU A 138 15.69 -5.21 6.03
N ALA A 139 14.57 -5.92 6.11
CA ALA A 139 14.16 -6.63 7.32
C ALA A 139 15.11 -7.78 7.71
N HIS A 140 16.03 -8.16 6.82
CA HIS A 140 16.96 -9.24 7.03
C HIS A 140 18.39 -8.71 7.22
N GLN A 141 18.98 -8.92 8.39
CA GLN A 141 20.38 -8.55 8.66
C GLN A 141 21.38 -9.31 7.79
N ARG A 142 21.04 -10.53 7.40
CA ARG A 142 21.86 -11.42 6.54
C ARG A 142 20.96 -12.13 5.55
N PRO A 143 21.47 -12.41 4.32
CA PRO A 143 20.73 -13.20 3.35
C PRO A 143 20.38 -14.58 3.93
N PRO A 144 19.14 -15.03 3.87
CA PRO A 144 18.77 -16.39 4.20
C PRO A 144 19.36 -17.37 3.17
N ARG A 145 19.53 -18.64 3.55
CA ARG A 145 19.98 -19.66 2.58
C ARG A 145 18.92 -19.95 1.53
N GLN A 146 17.65 -19.88 1.93
CA GLN A 146 16.51 -20.17 1.09
C GLN A 146 15.33 -19.28 1.50
N ILE A 147 14.55 -18.89 0.49
CA ILE A 147 13.24 -18.22 0.67
C ILE A 147 12.19 -18.99 -0.13
N ILE A 148 10.93 -18.83 0.29
CA ILE A 148 9.78 -19.37 -0.43
C ILE A 148 8.92 -18.18 -0.84
N LEU A 149 8.64 -18.07 -2.13
CA LEU A 149 7.68 -17.13 -2.69
C LEU A 149 6.34 -17.85 -2.82
N ASP A 150 5.36 -17.38 -2.09
CA ASP A 150 3.99 -17.89 -2.14
C ASP A 150 3.17 -17.00 -3.07
N LEU A 151 2.66 -17.59 -4.14
CA LEU A 151 1.73 -16.94 -5.07
C LEU A 151 0.31 -17.34 -4.72
N ASP A 152 -0.57 -16.36 -4.71
CA ASP A 152 -1.99 -16.56 -4.47
C ASP A 152 -2.81 -15.60 -5.33
N ALA A 153 -3.93 -16.08 -5.84
CA ALA A 153 -4.96 -15.27 -6.50
C ALA A 153 -6.30 -15.60 -5.83
N THR A 154 -6.80 -14.65 -5.09
CA THR A 154 -8.05 -14.80 -4.36
C THR A 154 -9.12 -13.86 -4.92
N ASP A 155 -10.38 -14.17 -4.69
CA ASP A 155 -11.46 -13.25 -5.01
C ASP A 155 -11.52 -12.08 -4.03
N ASP A 156 -11.85 -10.92 -4.56
CA ASP A 156 -12.19 -9.71 -3.83
C ASP A 156 -13.63 -9.31 -4.21
N PRO A 157 -14.64 -9.81 -3.46
CA PRO A 157 -16.05 -9.59 -3.79
C PRO A 157 -16.45 -8.13 -3.77
N LEU A 158 -17.21 -7.72 -4.77
CA LEU A 158 -17.60 -6.33 -4.98
C LEU A 158 -19.08 -6.11 -4.74
N HIS A 159 -19.38 -5.10 -3.94
CA HIS A 159 -20.72 -4.64 -3.65
C HIS A 159 -20.96 -3.32 -4.42
N GLY A 160 -21.55 -3.40 -5.61
CA GLY A 160 -21.81 -2.22 -6.43
C GLY A 160 -21.35 -2.37 -7.88
N HIS A 161 -21.17 -1.24 -8.58
CA HIS A 161 -20.89 -1.20 -10.02
C HIS A 161 -19.49 -0.64 -10.32
N GLN A 162 -18.48 -1.13 -9.62
CA GLN A 162 -17.09 -0.71 -9.84
C GLN A 162 -16.63 -1.08 -11.26
N GLU A 163 -15.82 -0.22 -11.86
CA GLU A 163 -15.22 -0.44 -13.16
C GLU A 163 -14.26 -1.64 -13.13
N GLY A 164 -14.28 -2.46 -14.18
CA GLY A 164 -13.39 -3.63 -14.28
C GLY A 164 -13.80 -4.83 -13.43
N ARG A 165 -15.01 -4.81 -12.80
CA ARG A 165 -15.57 -5.99 -12.17
C ARG A 165 -16.14 -6.94 -13.22
N PHE A 166 -15.94 -8.23 -13.03
CA PHE A 166 -16.56 -9.28 -13.84
C PHE A 166 -17.16 -10.35 -12.93
N PHE A 167 -18.10 -11.12 -13.48
CA PHE A 167 -18.64 -12.28 -12.78
C PHE A 167 -17.66 -13.43 -12.91
N HIS A 168 -17.23 -13.99 -11.78
CA HIS A 168 -16.31 -15.13 -11.75
C HIS A 168 -17.07 -16.41 -11.42
N GLY A 169 -17.15 -17.32 -12.40
CA GLY A 169 -17.98 -18.53 -12.28
C GLY A 169 -17.54 -19.52 -11.18
N TYR A 170 -16.28 -19.54 -10.81
CA TYR A 170 -15.78 -20.40 -9.73
C TYR A 170 -16.18 -19.85 -8.35
N TYR A 171 -16.12 -18.52 -8.15
CA TYR A 171 -16.48 -17.88 -6.89
C TYR A 171 -17.96 -17.48 -6.80
N ASP A 172 -18.71 -17.61 -7.90
CA ASP A 172 -20.15 -17.29 -8.02
C ASP A 172 -20.48 -15.85 -7.57
N CYS A 173 -19.62 -14.91 -7.87
CA CYS A 173 -19.80 -13.50 -7.53
C CYS A 173 -19.13 -12.56 -8.52
N TYR A 174 -19.54 -11.27 -8.49
CA TYR A 174 -18.79 -10.20 -9.10
C TYR A 174 -17.62 -9.83 -8.19
N CYS A 175 -16.40 -9.92 -8.71
CA CYS A 175 -15.19 -9.68 -7.93
C CYS A 175 -14.07 -9.08 -8.79
N TYR A 176 -13.02 -8.64 -8.12
CA TYR A 176 -11.67 -8.60 -8.67
C TYR A 176 -10.94 -9.91 -8.36
N LEU A 177 -9.81 -10.14 -9.04
CA LEU A 177 -8.95 -11.31 -8.82
C LEU A 177 -7.50 -10.82 -8.59
N PRO A 178 -7.22 -10.18 -7.45
CA PRO A 178 -5.88 -9.70 -7.15
C PRO A 178 -4.87 -10.85 -7.11
N LEU A 179 -3.64 -10.55 -7.55
CA LEU A 179 -2.48 -11.43 -7.40
C LEU A 179 -1.65 -10.94 -6.22
N TYR A 180 -1.41 -11.83 -5.28
CA TYR A 180 -0.51 -11.61 -4.17
C TYR A 180 0.75 -12.46 -4.29
N VAL A 181 1.88 -11.90 -3.88
CA VAL A 181 3.12 -12.65 -3.68
C VAL A 181 3.65 -12.37 -2.29
N PHE A 182 3.83 -13.43 -1.51
CA PHE A 182 4.36 -13.34 -0.16
C PHE A 182 5.69 -14.07 -0.02
N CYS A 183 6.49 -13.66 0.96
CA CYS A 183 7.59 -14.44 1.51
C CYS A 183 7.43 -14.51 3.03
N GLY A 184 6.89 -15.61 3.53
CA GLY A 184 6.48 -15.73 4.92
C GLY A 184 5.43 -14.69 5.29
N ARG A 185 5.78 -13.71 6.13
CA ARG A 185 4.86 -12.62 6.56
C ARG A 185 5.00 -11.34 5.72
N HIS A 186 5.95 -11.31 4.79
CA HIS A 186 6.21 -10.12 4.00
C HIS A 186 5.42 -10.17 2.70
N LEU A 187 4.60 -9.17 2.48
CA LEU A 187 3.97 -8.91 1.20
C LEU A 187 5.05 -8.37 0.25
N LEU A 188 5.24 -9.01 -0.90
CA LEU A 188 6.19 -8.58 -1.93
C LEU A 188 5.51 -7.98 -3.14
N ALA A 189 4.28 -8.38 -3.42
CA ALA A 189 3.42 -7.79 -4.43
C ALA A 189 1.94 -7.94 -4.09
N ALA A 190 1.15 -6.93 -4.47
CA ALA A 190 -0.30 -6.96 -4.49
C ALA A 190 -0.75 -6.24 -5.77
N ARG A 191 -1.27 -6.98 -6.74
CA ARG A 191 -1.74 -6.43 -8.01
C ARG A 191 -3.24 -6.61 -8.14
N LEU A 192 -3.97 -5.52 -8.17
CA LEU A 192 -5.40 -5.56 -8.50
C LEU A 192 -5.57 -5.94 -9.97
N ARG A 193 -6.44 -6.91 -10.23
CA ARG A 193 -6.71 -7.42 -11.57
C ARG A 193 -8.22 -7.66 -11.76
N PRO A 194 -8.76 -7.51 -12.95
CA PRO A 194 -10.12 -7.94 -13.24
C PRO A 194 -10.24 -9.46 -13.07
N SER A 195 -11.44 -9.97 -12.84
CA SER A 195 -11.67 -11.40 -12.61
C SER A 195 -11.98 -12.22 -13.87
N ASP A 196 -12.01 -11.60 -15.04
CA ASP A 196 -12.21 -12.27 -16.35
C ASP A 196 -10.91 -12.81 -16.97
N ILE A 197 -9.89 -13.04 -16.14
CA ILE A 197 -8.58 -13.53 -16.55
C ILE A 197 -8.24 -14.85 -15.87
N ASP A 198 -7.24 -15.56 -16.41
CA ASP A 198 -6.64 -16.72 -15.72
C ASP A 198 -5.94 -16.32 -14.41
N ALA A 199 -6.07 -17.15 -13.37
CA ALA A 199 -5.45 -16.88 -12.07
C ALA A 199 -3.95 -16.66 -12.15
N SER A 200 -3.26 -17.34 -13.08
CA SER A 200 -1.82 -17.20 -13.32
C SER A 200 -1.42 -16.01 -14.21
N ALA A 201 -2.38 -15.29 -14.79
CA ALA A 201 -2.07 -14.20 -15.70
C ALA A 201 -1.16 -13.14 -15.04
N GLY A 202 -0.06 -12.76 -15.70
CA GLY A 202 0.93 -11.81 -15.18
C GLY A 202 1.84 -12.33 -14.07
N SER A 203 1.73 -13.61 -13.68
CA SER A 203 2.55 -14.19 -12.60
C SER A 203 4.02 -14.30 -12.98
N VAL A 204 4.34 -14.61 -14.23
CA VAL A 204 5.74 -14.75 -14.71
C VAL A 204 6.45 -13.39 -14.62
N GLU A 205 5.82 -12.34 -15.11
CA GLU A 205 6.37 -10.98 -15.11
C GLU A 205 6.60 -10.49 -13.68
N GLU A 206 5.63 -10.74 -12.79
CA GLU A 206 5.71 -10.31 -11.40
C GLU A 206 6.79 -11.08 -10.64
N VAL A 207 6.84 -12.40 -10.78
CA VAL A 207 7.89 -13.23 -10.18
C VAL A 207 9.27 -12.84 -10.72
N ALA A 208 9.40 -12.63 -12.03
CA ALA A 208 10.67 -12.20 -12.65
C ALA A 208 11.13 -10.84 -12.10
N ARG A 209 10.22 -9.89 -11.91
CA ARG A 209 10.52 -8.59 -11.31
C ARG A 209 11.05 -8.75 -9.88
N ILE A 210 10.34 -9.50 -9.04
CA ILE A 210 10.69 -9.74 -7.63
C ILE A 210 12.04 -10.48 -7.55
N VAL A 211 12.21 -11.55 -8.29
CA VAL A 211 13.44 -12.35 -8.30
C VAL A 211 14.64 -11.52 -8.75
N ARG A 212 14.50 -10.69 -9.78
CA ARG A 212 15.56 -9.78 -10.24
C ARG A 212 16.00 -8.83 -9.12
N GLN A 213 15.06 -8.23 -8.41
CA GLN A 213 15.36 -7.32 -7.30
C GLN A 213 16.02 -8.04 -6.13
N ILE A 214 15.57 -9.24 -5.78
CA ILE A 214 16.17 -10.08 -4.74
C ILE A 214 17.59 -10.50 -5.14
N ARG A 215 17.80 -10.97 -6.36
CA ARG A 215 19.11 -11.40 -6.87
C ARG A 215 20.14 -10.27 -6.93
N ALA A 216 19.71 -9.04 -7.17
CA ALA A 216 20.60 -7.88 -7.14
C ALA A 216 21.24 -7.68 -5.76
N ARG A 217 20.58 -8.08 -4.67
CA ARG A 217 21.10 -7.96 -3.30
C ARG A 217 21.59 -9.31 -2.72
N TRP A 218 20.93 -10.42 -3.07
CA TRP A 218 21.20 -11.77 -2.60
C TRP A 218 21.40 -12.73 -3.79
N PRO A 219 22.56 -12.68 -4.47
CA PRO A 219 22.77 -13.41 -5.73
C PRO A 219 22.69 -14.94 -5.58
N PHE A 220 22.98 -15.47 -4.38
CA PHE A 220 23.08 -16.91 -4.15
C PHE A 220 21.95 -17.51 -3.30
N VAL A 221 20.93 -16.72 -2.95
CA VAL A 221 19.79 -17.25 -2.20
C VAL A 221 19.03 -18.27 -3.04
N ARG A 222 18.70 -19.43 -2.46
CA ARG A 222 17.81 -20.39 -3.11
C ARG A 222 16.38 -19.85 -3.04
N ILE A 223 15.70 -19.78 -4.17
CA ILE A 223 14.31 -19.34 -4.26
C ILE A 223 13.45 -20.52 -4.63
N LEU A 224 12.43 -20.82 -3.84
CA LEU A 224 11.39 -21.77 -4.16
C LEU A 224 10.11 -20.99 -4.45
N LEU A 225 9.41 -21.36 -5.51
CA LEU A 225 8.08 -20.87 -5.82
C LEU A 225 7.05 -21.88 -5.35
N ARG A 226 6.04 -21.44 -4.61
CA ARG A 226 4.91 -22.22 -4.16
C ARG A 226 3.60 -21.53 -4.58
N ALA A 227 2.70 -22.30 -5.15
CA ALA A 227 1.40 -21.82 -5.58
C ALA A 227 0.40 -22.99 -5.62
N ASP A 228 -0.85 -22.71 -5.75
CA ASP A 228 -1.89 -23.71 -5.99
C ASP A 228 -1.88 -24.22 -7.46
N SER A 229 -2.78 -25.14 -7.78
CA SER A 229 -2.91 -25.72 -9.13
C SER A 229 -3.36 -24.67 -10.19
N GLY A 230 -3.95 -23.56 -9.79
CA GLY A 230 -4.33 -22.47 -10.69
C GLY A 230 -3.12 -21.83 -11.38
N PHE A 231 -1.94 -21.93 -10.76
CA PHE A 231 -0.67 -21.45 -11.32
C PHE A 231 0.15 -22.50 -12.05
N ALA A 232 -0.30 -23.74 -12.13
CA ALA A 232 0.38 -24.80 -12.84
C ALA A 232 0.27 -24.59 -14.36
N ARG A 233 1.01 -23.64 -14.87
CA ARG A 233 1.07 -23.26 -16.29
C ARG A 233 2.49 -23.44 -16.83
N GLU A 234 2.59 -23.95 -18.06
CA GLU A 234 3.87 -24.21 -18.73
C GLU A 234 4.80 -23.00 -18.71
N ALA A 235 4.27 -21.80 -18.96
CA ALA A 235 5.07 -20.58 -18.98
C ALA A 235 5.77 -20.29 -17.63
N LEU A 236 5.08 -20.48 -16.50
CA LEU A 236 5.64 -20.25 -15.18
C LEU A 236 6.64 -21.36 -14.81
N MET A 237 6.32 -22.62 -15.11
CA MET A 237 7.20 -23.76 -14.85
C MET A 237 8.49 -23.66 -15.66
N ALA A 238 8.39 -23.42 -16.97
CA ALA A 238 9.55 -23.24 -17.84
C ALA A 238 10.41 -22.04 -17.41
N TRP A 239 9.77 -20.93 -16.97
CA TRP A 239 10.52 -19.80 -16.43
C TRP A 239 11.31 -20.19 -15.17
N CYS A 240 10.71 -20.96 -14.24
CA CYS A 240 11.38 -21.43 -13.03
C CYS A 240 12.57 -22.37 -13.33
N GLU A 241 12.47 -23.20 -14.37
CA GLU A 241 13.56 -24.11 -14.77
C GLU A 241 14.75 -23.37 -15.39
N GLN A 242 14.51 -22.20 -15.98
CA GLN A 242 15.53 -21.39 -16.66
C GLN A 242 16.24 -20.38 -15.77
N ASN A 243 15.68 -20.04 -14.57
CA ASN A 243 16.13 -18.96 -13.71
C ASN A 243 16.38 -19.40 -12.24
#